data_e2a70a6d41c1ca94d53edef97c742763
#
_entry.id   e2a70a6d41c1ca94d53edef97c742763
#
_cell.length_a   1.000
_cell.length_b   1.000
_cell.length_c   1.000
_cell.angle_alpha   90.00
_cell.angle_beta   90.00
_cell.angle_gamma   90.00
#
_symmetry.space_group_name_H-M   'P 1'
#
loop_
_entity.id
_entity.type
_entity.pdbx_description
1 polymer ?
#
loop_
_entity_poly.entity_id
_entity_poly.type
_entity_poly.pdbx_seq_one_letter_code
_entity_poly.pdbx_strand_id
1 'polypeptide(L)'
;MFKTQIKFQRILCLVALVAAALTFVYALGVITDIYEGLFFTMDDPGDPHSTYVEGSWIYYDMQPFNKVLVAVGIGLILCAILLFVTNTHSRRKYYVGNLVATVIFSVASLAATVWAYINIFKFRAQFLAIDFEAWLKYSEEWDRPYTESTFWFDAGLVVFGLTVLVSALLIFNFIWKKKLMKEEQNLIQLGKEA
;
A
#
# COMPACT_ATOMS: atom_id res chain seq x y z
N MET A 1 24.50 -20.67 7.11
CA MET A 1 23.86 -19.36 7.38
C MET A 1 23.57 -18.56 6.10
N PHE A 2 24.52 -18.39 5.17
CA PHE A 2 24.29 -17.62 3.92
C PHE A 2 23.14 -18.19 3.03
N LYS A 3 23.05 -19.51 2.88
CA LYS A 3 21.95 -20.14 2.11
C LYS A 3 20.57 -19.84 2.67
N THR A 4 20.45 -19.81 4.01
CA THR A 4 19.19 -19.50 4.70
C THR A 4 18.80 -18.02 4.51
N GLN A 5 19.77 -17.10 4.63
CA GLN A 5 19.55 -15.68 4.40
C GLN A 5 19.10 -15.40 2.96
N ILE A 6 19.69 -16.05 1.95
CA ILE A 6 19.29 -15.91 0.54
C ILE A 6 17.87 -16.41 0.30
N LYS A 7 17.48 -17.55 0.90
CA LYS A 7 16.11 -18.05 0.80
C LYS A 7 15.13 -17.06 1.41
N PHE A 8 15.43 -16.56 2.61
CA PHE A 8 14.62 -15.56 3.30
C PHE A 8 14.48 -14.28 2.47
N GLN A 9 15.57 -13.78 1.91
CA GLN A 9 15.56 -12.61 1.03
C GLN A 9 14.62 -12.78 -0.17
N ARG A 10 14.63 -13.95 -0.82
CA ARG A 10 13.75 -14.24 -1.97
C ARG A 10 12.28 -14.26 -1.56
N ILE A 11 11.98 -14.87 -0.41
CA ILE A 11 10.62 -14.90 0.13
C ILE A 11 10.14 -13.47 0.42
N LEU A 12 10.98 -12.65 1.07
CA LEU A 12 10.63 -11.26 1.36
C LEU A 12 10.38 -10.43 0.10
N CYS A 13 11.16 -10.61 -0.96
CA CYS A 13 10.93 -9.92 -2.23
C CYS A 13 9.60 -10.35 -2.87
N LEU A 14 9.23 -11.63 -2.77
CA LEU A 14 7.93 -12.10 -3.23
C LEU A 14 6.78 -11.51 -2.40
N VAL A 15 6.93 -11.51 -1.08
CA VAL A 15 5.93 -10.92 -0.17
C VAL A 15 5.80 -9.41 -0.40
N ALA A 16 6.90 -8.71 -0.70
CA ALA A 16 6.87 -7.30 -1.08
C ALA A 16 6.06 -7.06 -2.37
N LEU A 17 6.22 -7.93 -3.36
CA LEU A 17 5.45 -7.86 -4.61
C LEU A 17 3.96 -8.11 -4.36
N VAL A 18 3.63 -9.10 -3.52
CA VAL A 18 2.23 -9.38 -3.15
C VAL A 18 1.63 -8.21 -2.37
N ALA A 19 2.36 -7.64 -1.39
CA ALA A 19 1.89 -6.48 -0.64
C ALA A 19 1.65 -5.26 -1.55
N ALA A 20 2.55 -4.99 -2.49
CA ALA A 20 2.39 -3.94 -3.49
C ALA A 20 1.18 -4.19 -4.42
N ALA A 21 0.97 -5.42 -4.85
CA ALA A 21 -0.21 -5.79 -5.65
C ALA A 21 -1.51 -5.60 -4.86
N LEU A 22 -1.52 -5.92 -3.56
CA LEU A 22 -2.68 -5.70 -2.69
C LEU A 22 -3.03 -4.21 -2.56
N THR A 23 -2.05 -3.28 -2.55
CA THR A 23 -2.35 -1.84 -2.55
C THR A 23 -3.05 -1.39 -3.83
N PHE A 24 -2.68 -1.97 -4.97
CA PHE A 24 -3.35 -1.70 -6.24
C PHE A 24 -4.77 -2.29 -6.28
N VAL A 25 -4.95 -3.54 -5.85
CA VAL A 25 -6.27 -4.19 -5.75
C VAL A 25 -7.18 -3.41 -4.79
N TYR A 26 -6.63 -2.95 -3.66
CA TYR A 26 -7.35 -2.08 -2.72
C TYR A 26 -7.84 -0.80 -3.39
N ALA A 27 -6.99 -0.12 -4.17
CA ALA A 27 -7.38 1.10 -4.88
C ALA A 27 -8.54 0.85 -5.87
N LEU A 28 -8.57 -0.30 -6.55
CA LEU A 28 -9.67 -0.69 -7.42
C LEU A 28 -10.94 -1.01 -6.62
N GLY A 29 -10.82 -1.72 -5.49
CA GLY A 29 -11.95 -2.07 -4.65
C GLY A 29 -12.68 -0.85 -4.07
N VAL A 30 -11.95 0.17 -3.64
CA VAL A 30 -12.55 1.44 -3.18
C VAL A 30 -13.40 2.08 -4.28
N ILE A 31 -12.95 2.03 -5.54
CA ILE A 31 -13.72 2.61 -6.66
C ILE A 31 -15.04 1.87 -6.90
N THR A 32 -15.04 0.56 -6.78
CA THR A 32 -16.20 -0.26 -7.19
C THR A 32 -17.31 -0.33 -6.15
N ASP A 33 -17.03 -0.05 -4.88
CA ASP A 33 -18.01 -0.21 -3.79
C ASP A 33 -18.49 1.14 -3.25
N ILE A 34 -17.61 1.86 -2.53
CA ILE A 34 -17.99 3.15 -1.90
C ILE A 34 -18.43 4.17 -2.96
N TYR A 35 -17.72 4.24 -4.09
CA TYR A 35 -18.04 5.18 -5.15
C TYR A 35 -19.36 4.89 -5.84
N GLU A 36 -19.71 3.62 -6.06
CA GLU A 36 -20.97 3.25 -6.67
C GLU A 36 -22.16 3.71 -5.81
N GLY A 37 -22.11 3.43 -4.50
CA GLY A 37 -23.16 3.87 -3.57
C GLY A 37 -23.30 5.39 -3.52
N LEU A 38 -22.17 6.12 -3.37
CA LEU A 38 -22.17 7.58 -3.29
C LEU A 38 -22.57 8.25 -4.62
N PHE A 39 -22.20 7.68 -5.76
CA PHE A 39 -22.52 8.25 -7.07
C PHE A 39 -24.04 8.47 -7.27
N PHE A 40 -24.84 7.53 -6.84
CA PHE A 40 -26.29 7.61 -7.01
C PHE A 40 -26.96 8.64 -6.07
N THR A 41 -26.26 9.18 -5.09
CA THR A 41 -26.76 10.28 -4.23
C THR A 41 -26.50 11.66 -4.80
N MET A 42 -25.81 11.76 -5.94
CA MET A 42 -25.55 13.04 -6.61
C MET A 42 -26.76 13.49 -7.43
N ASP A 43 -27.17 14.76 -7.27
CA ASP A 43 -28.26 15.35 -8.02
C ASP A 43 -27.77 15.91 -9.36
N ASP A 44 -26.79 16.81 -9.33
CA ASP A 44 -26.14 17.36 -10.52
C ASP A 44 -24.65 16.99 -10.52
N PRO A 45 -24.20 16.15 -11.46
CA PRO A 45 -22.78 15.81 -11.60
C PRO A 45 -21.86 17.02 -11.87
N GLY A 46 -22.42 18.16 -12.25
CA GLY A 46 -21.69 19.42 -12.48
C GLY A 46 -21.54 20.28 -11.22
N ASP A 47 -22.38 20.06 -10.19
CA ASP A 47 -22.33 20.79 -8.93
C ASP A 47 -22.00 19.85 -7.76
N PRO A 48 -20.76 19.91 -7.21
CA PRO A 48 -20.34 19.05 -6.10
C PRO A 48 -21.17 19.22 -4.80
N HIS A 49 -21.94 20.28 -4.68
CA HIS A 49 -22.77 20.58 -3.52
C HIS A 49 -24.24 20.19 -3.72
N SER A 50 -24.64 19.80 -4.93
CA SER A 50 -25.98 19.34 -5.23
C SER A 50 -26.08 17.84 -4.98
N THR A 51 -26.57 17.46 -3.79
CA THR A 51 -26.70 16.06 -3.39
C THR A 51 -28.05 15.82 -2.74
N TYR A 52 -28.64 14.64 -3.01
CA TYR A 52 -29.89 14.20 -2.36
C TYR A 52 -29.71 13.82 -0.88
N VAL A 53 -28.46 13.48 -0.50
CA VAL A 53 -28.12 13.07 0.86
C VAL A 53 -27.04 13.97 1.41
N GLU A 54 -27.25 14.56 2.58
CA GLU A 54 -26.28 15.46 3.21
C GLU A 54 -25.00 14.71 3.56
N GLY A 55 -23.84 15.29 3.20
CA GLY A 55 -22.52 14.72 3.45
C GLY A 55 -22.00 13.82 2.32
N SER A 56 -22.85 13.40 1.37
CA SER A 56 -22.42 12.50 0.30
C SER A 56 -21.50 13.17 -0.75
N TRP A 57 -21.31 14.52 -0.69
CA TRP A 57 -20.30 15.22 -1.52
C TRP A 57 -18.86 14.70 -1.32
N ILE A 58 -18.60 13.91 -0.30
CA ILE A 58 -17.34 13.17 -0.12
C ILE A 58 -16.95 12.38 -1.39
N TYR A 59 -17.92 12.00 -2.21
CA TYR A 59 -17.68 11.40 -3.53
C TYR A 59 -16.69 12.20 -4.37
N TYR A 60 -16.87 13.53 -4.46
CA TYR A 60 -15.99 14.41 -5.23
C TYR A 60 -14.63 14.57 -4.56
N ASP A 61 -14.59 14.71 -3.25
CA ASP A 61 -13.35 14.86 -2.47
C ASP A 61 -12.46 13.63 -2.58
N MET A 62 -13.04 12.44 -2.68
CA MET A 62 -12.30 11.19 -2.80
C MET A 62 -11.75 10.93 -4.22
N GLN A 63 -12.26 11.54 -5.26
CA GLN A 63 -11.79 11.29 -6.62
C GLN A 63 -10.30 11.58 -6.83
N PRO A 64 -9.74 12.75 -6.42
CA PRO A 64 -8.31 13.03 -6.53
C PRO A 64 -7.48 12.04 -5.69
N PHE A 65 -7.95 11.71 -4.50
CA PHE A 65 -7.31 10.71 -3.64
C PHE A 65 -7.17 9.38 -4.36
N ASN A 66 -8.25 8.90 -4.95
CA ASN A 66 -8.27 7.60 -5.59
C ASN A 66 -7.40 7.54 -6.85
N LYS A 67 -7.35 8.61 -7.66
CA LYS A 67 -6.42 8.72 -8.79
C LYS A 67 -4.96 8.57 -8.33
N VAL A 68 -4.59 9.25 -7.24
CA VAL A 68 -3.24 9.14 -6.65
C VAL A 68 -3.02 7.75 -6.05
N LEU A 69 -4.03 7.16 -5.41
CA LEU A 69 -3.95 5.83 -4.81
C LEU A 69 -3.64 4.74 -5.84
N VAL A 70 -4.29 4.79 -7.02
CA VAL A 70 -3.99 3.88 -8.16
C VAL A 70 -2.55 4.08 -8.62
N ALA A 71 -2.10 5.33 -8.79
CA ALA A 71 -0.73 5.62 -9.20
C ALA A 71 0.31 5.15 -8.17
N VAL A 72 0.02 5.30 -6.88
CA VAL A 72 0.84 4.77 -5.77
C VAL A 72 0.92 3.24 -5.83
N GLY A 73 -0.19 2.54 -6.05
CA GLY A 73 -0.23 1.09 -6.20
C GLY A 73 0.67 0.61 -7.35
N ILE A 74 0.56 1.24 -8.53
CA ILE A 74 1.42 0.96 -9.68
C ILE A 74 2.89 1.25 -9.34
N GLY A 75 3.19 2.39 -8.72
CA GLY A 75 4.54 2.77 -8.32
C GLY A 75 5.17 1.77 -7.36
N LEU A 76 4.42 1.30 -6.36
CA LEU A 76 4.90 0.28 -5.41
C LEU A 76 5.15 -1.07 -6.10
N ILE A 77 4.32 -1.48 -7.07
CA ILE A 77 4.56 -2.69 -7.87
C ILE A 77 5.86 -2.56 -8.65
N LEU A 78 6.11 -1.42 -9.31
CA LEU A 78 7.35 -1.19 -10.05
C LEU A 78 8.58 -1.22 -9.13
N CYS A 79 8.49 -0.61 -7.94
CA CYS A 79 9.54 -0.68 -6.92
C CYS A 79 9.77 -2.12 -6.43
N ALA A 80 8.70 -2.91 -6.24
CA ALA A 80 8.80 -4.31 -5.82
C ALA A 80 9.41 -5.20 -6.91
N ILE A 81 9.10 -4.95 -8.20
CA ILE A 81 9.74 -5.64 -9.32
C ILE A 81 11.24 -5.31 -9.36
N LEU A 82 11.62 -4.04 -9.22
CA LEU A 82 13.02 -3.63 -9.13
C LEU A 82 13.72 -4.33 -7.97
N LEU A 83 13.09 -4.35 -6.80
CA LEU A 83 13.58 -5.06 -5.62
C LEU A 83 13.77 -6.56 -5.91
N PHE A 84 12.79 -7.21 -6.53
CA PHE A 84 12.85 -8.63 -6.87
C PHE A 84 14.00 -8.93 -7.83
N VAL A 85 14.10 -8.19 -8.92
CA VAL A 85 15.15 -8.38 -9.94
C VAL A 85 16.55 -8.18 -9.36
N THR A 86 16.76 -7.13 -8.57
CA THR A 86 18.07 -6.83 -7.98
C THR A 86 18.45 -7.80 -6.86
N ASN A 87 17.49 -8.33 -6.10
CA ASN A 87 17.73 -9.19 -4.94
C ASN A 87 17.73 -10.70 -5.26
N THR A 88 17.38 -11.12 -6.48
CA THR A 88 17.49 -12.53 -6.89
C THR A 88 18.94 -12.98 -7.07
N HIS A 89 19.85 -12.05 -7.27
CA HIS A 89 21.28 -12.33 -7.43
C HIS A 89 22.02 -12.25 -6.09
N SER A 90 22.55 -13.37 -5.64
CA SER A 90 23.26 -13.48 -4.35
C SER A 90 24.70 -12.99 -4.39
N ARG A 91 25.26 -12.65 -5.56
CA ARG A 91 26.67 -12.28 -5.70
C ARG A 91 26.98 -10.91 -5.09
N ARG A 92 28.17 -10.78 -4.48
CA ARG A 92 28.63 -9.53 -3.83
C ARG A 92 28.58 -8.30 -4.76
N LYS A 93 28.83 -8.46 -6.06
CA LYS A 93 28.79 -7.36 -7.03
C LYS A 93 27.44 -6.66 -7.13
N TYR A 94 26.35 -7.33 -6.73
CA TYR A 94 24.99 -6.75 -6.74
C TYR A 94 24.58 -6.15 -5.39
N TYR A 95 25.50 -6.10 -4.42
CA TYR A 95 25.17 -5.61 -3.08
C TYR A 95 24.65 -4.17 -3.06
N VAL A 96 25.29 -3.28 -3.82
CA VAL A 96 24.88 -1.86 -3.90
C VAL A 96 23.49 -1.75 -4.55
N GLY A 97 23.25 -2.46 -5.65
CA GLY A 97 21.94 -2.50 -6.30
C GLY A 97 20.83 -3.00 -5.37
N ASN A 98 21.13 -4.06 -4.60
CA ASN A 98 20.19 -4.58 -3.59
C ASN A 98 19.90 -3.54 -2.48
N LEU A 99 20.92 -2.80 -2.02
CA LEU A 99 20.75 -1.74 -1.03
C LEU A 99 19.84 -0.64 -1.58
N VAL A 100 20.17 -0.12 -2.77
CA VAL A 100 19.42 0.97 -3.39
C VAL A 100 17.97 0.57 -3.60
N ALA A 101 17.71 -0.61 -4.16
CA ALA A 101 16.33 -1.10 -4.37
C ALA A 101 15.56 -1.28 -3.05
N THR A 102 16.22 -1.78 -2.00
CA THR A 102 15.61 -1.93 -0.67
C THR A 102 15.26 -0.55 -0.08
N VAL A 103 16.16 0.43 -0.18
CA VAL A 103 15.90 1.79 0.30
C VAL A 103 14.76 2.45 -0.47
N ILE A 104 14.77 2.37 -1.81
CA ILE A 104 13.70 2.92 -2.67
C ILE A 104 12.35 2.33 -2.26
N PHE A 105 12.23 1.01 -2.19
CA PHE A 105 10.97 0.35 -1.81
C PHE A 105 10.52 0.76 -0.41
N SER A 106 11.44 0.77 0.58
CA SER A 106 11.10 1.10 1.96
C SER A 106 10.67 2.56 2.12
N VAL A 107 11.34 3.51 1.48
CA VAL A 107 10.97 4.93 1.51
C VAL A 107 9.65 5.15 0.81
N ALA A 108 9.46 4.56 -0.38
CA ALA A 108 8.20 4.66 -1.12
C ALA A 108 7.02 4.07 -0.32
N SER A 109 7.19 2.88 0.29
CA SER A 109 6.17 2.26 1.14
C SER A 109 5.82 3.11 2.35
N LEU A 110 6.81 3.67 3.04
CA LEU A 110 6.58 4.51 4.22
C LEU A 110 5.86 5.81 3.83
N ALA A 111 6.31 6.50 2.79
CA ALA A 111 5.68 7.72 2.31
C ALA A 111 4.25 7.47 1.85
N ALA A 112 4.02 6.40 1.09
CA ALA A 112 2.68 5.98 0.65
C ALA A 112 1.77 5.67 1.84
N THR A 113 2.26 4.97 2.86
CA THR A 113 1.48 4.63 4.05
C THR A 113 1.08 5.85 4.85
N VAL A 114 2.02 6.77 5.12
CA VAL A 114 1.72 8.01 5.86
C VAL A 114 0.68 8.84 5.11
N TRP A 115 0.87 9.03 3.81
CA TRP A 115 -0.07 9.75 2.97
C TRP A 115 -1.45 9.07 2.92
N ALA A 116 -1.49 7.75 2.73
CA ALA A 116 -2.73 6.99 2.68
C ALA A 116 -3.47 7.04 4.02
N TYR A 117 -2.78 6.87 5.15
CA TYR A 117 -3.42 6.90 6.48
C TYR A 117 -4.06 8.25 6.77
N ILE A 118 -3.36 9.36 6.49
CA ILE A 118 -3.92 10.71 6.69
C ILE A 118 -5.24 10.86 5.93
N ASN A 119 -5.26 10.43 4.66
CA ASN A 119 -6.44 10.56 3.81
C ASN A 119 -7.54 9.55 4.20
N ILE A 120 -7.20 8.31 4.49
CA ILE A 120 -8.16 7.27 4.91
C ILE A 120 -8.86 7.69 6.19
N PHE A 121 -8.14 8.19 7.22
CA PHE A 121 -8.77 8.67 8.45
C PHE A 121 -9.68 9.88 8.21
N LYS A 122 -9.23 10.83 7.35
CA LYS A 122 -10.05 11.97 6.96
C LYS A 122 -11.35 11.52 6.31
N PHE A 123 -11.26 10.70 5.26
CA PHE A 123 -12.43 10.27 4.50
C PHE A 123 -13.33 9.31 5.30
N ARG A 124 -12.75 8.45 6.14
CA ARG A 124 -13.54 7.63 7.06
C ARG A 124 -14.38 8.48 8.02
N ALA A 125 -13.81 9.55 8.56
CA ALA A 125 -14.54 10.45 9.44
C ALA A 125 -15.66 11.21 8.69
N GLN A 126 -15.40 11.66 7.46
CA GLN A 126 -16.41 12.31 6.61
C GLN A 126 -17.52 11.32 6.21
N PHE A 127 -17.18 10.08 5.86
CA PHE A 127 -18.14 9.04 5.53
C PHE A 127 -19.07 8.74 6.70
N LEU A 128 -18.54 8.63 7.91
CA LEU A 128 -19.34 8.40 9.12
C LEU A 128 -20.19 9.60 9.54
N ALA A 129 -19.99 10.76 8.94
CA ALA A 129 -20.81 11.97 9.16
C ALA A 129 -21.97 12.09 8.16
N ILE A 130 -22.08 11.18 7.19
CA ILE A 130 -23.22 11.13 6.26
C ILE A 130 -24.49 10.77 7.05
N ASP A 131 -25.62 11.36 6.67
CA ASP A 131 -26.94 10.97 7.17
C ASP A 131 -27.36 9.62 6.55
N PHE A 132 -26.98 8.52 7.21
CA PHE A 132 -27.29 7.17 6.75
C PHE A 132 -28.80 6.85 6.77
N GLU A 133 -29.58 7.48 7.65
CA GLU A 133 -31.03 7.31 7.70
C GLU A 133 -31.68 7.92 6.44
N ALA A 134 -31.28 9.13 6.11
CA ALA A 134 -31.72 9.75 4.85
C ALA A 134 -31.26 9.00 3.62
N TRP A 135 -30.01 8.47 3.63
CA TRP A 135 -29.48 7.67 2.52
C TRP A 135 -30.23 6.34 2.35
N LEU A 136 -30.51 5.64 3.43
CA LEU A 136 -31.30 4.39 3.38
C LEU A 136 -32.66 4.63 2.78
N LYS A 137 -33.39 5.65 3.26
CA LYS A 137 -34.71 6.03 2.75
C LYS A 137 -34.66 6.37 1.24
N TYR A 138 -33.68 7.16 0.83
CA TYR A 138 -33.47 7.50 -0.58
C TYR A 138 -33.20 6.24 -1.44
N SER A 139 -32.35 5.34 -0.92
CA SER A 139 -31.98 4.10 -1.59
C SER A 139 -33.20 3.16 -1.78
N GLU A 140 -34.04 3.01 -0.75
CA GLU A 140 -35.26 2.22 -0.82
C GLU A 140 -36.28 2.81 -1.81
N GLU A 141 -36.44 4.14 -1.83
CA GLU A 141 -37.38 4.83 -2.72
C GLU A 141 -37.00 4.68 -4.21
N TRP A 142 -35.69 4.69 -4.52
CA TRP A 142 -35.20 4.73 -5.89
C TRP A 142 -34.48 3.44 -6.35
N ASP A 143 -34.54 2.37 -5.53
CA ASP A 143 -33.84 1.08 -5.78
C ASP A 143 -32.36 1.29 -6.13
N ARG A 144 -31.63 2.00 -5.23
CA ARG A 144 -30.23 2.36 -5.41
C ARG A 144 -29.31 1.64 -4.43
N PRO A 145 -28.01 1.45 -4.79
CA PRO A 145 -27.04 0.87 -3.88
C PRO A 145 -26.89 1.68 -2.60
N TYR A 146 -26.78 0.98 -1.47
CA TYR A 146 -26.58 1.54 -0.15
C TYR A 146 -25.53 0.77 0.64
N THR A 147 -24.68 1.48 1.39
CA THR A 147 -23.72 0.87 2.28
C THR A 147 -23.37 1.77 3.46
N GLU A 148 -23.33 1.20 4.67
CA GLU A 148 -22.78 1.84 5.90
C GLU A 148 -21.39 1.29 6.22
N SER A 149 -20.86 0.41 5.38
CA SER A 149 -19.67 -0.36 5.68
C SER A 149 -18.41 0.49 5.61
N THR A 150 -17.64 0.52 6.70
CA THR A 150 -16.29 1.11 6.73
C THR A 150 -15.20 0.14 6.25
N PHE A 151 -15.58 -1.04 5.75
CA PHE A 151 -14.67 -2.12 5.39
C PHE A 151 -13.49 -1.65 4.53
N TRP A 152 -13.76 -0.83 3.51
CA TRP A 152 -12.69 -0.38 2.61
C TRP A 152 -11.70 0.59 3.28
N PHE A 153 -12.14 1.41 4.21
CA PHE A 153 -11.23 2.25 5.00
C PHE A 153 -10.35 1.39 5.92
N ASP A 154 -10.96 0.43 6.61
CA ASP A 154 -10.25 -0.46 7.54
C ASP A 154 -9.30 -1.41 6.78
N ALA A 155 -9.72 -1.95 5.63
CA ALA A 155 -8.88 -2.74 4.74
C ALA A 155 -7.65 -1.95 4.26
N GLY A 156 -7.80 -0.66 3.95
CA GLY A 156 -6.70 0.21 3.58
C GLY A 156 -5.64 0.33 4.67
N LEU A 157 -6.05 0.48 5.92
CA LEU A 157 -5.11 0.51 7.05
C LEU A 157 -4.30 -0.78 7.15
N VAL A 158 -4.94 -1.93 6.98
CA VAL A 158 -4.28 -3.24 7.00
C VAL A 158 -3.31 -3.40 5.83
N VAL A 159 -3.75 -3.07 4.61
CA VAL A 159 -2.94 -3.21 3.38
C VAL A 159 -1.68 -2.35 3.45
N PHE A 160 -1.80 -1.08 3.82
CA PHE A 160 -0.64 -0.20 3.96
C PHE A 160 0.24 -0.56 5.17
N GLY A 161 -0.34 -1.04 6.28
CA GLY A 161 0.41 -1.58 7.41
C GLY A 161 1.28 -2.78 7.01
N LEU A 162 0.78 -3.65 6.12
CA LEU A 162 1.53 -4.78 5.59
C LEU A 162 2.75 -4.32 4.78
N THR A 163 2.65 -3.27 3.98
CA THR A 163 3.80 -2.76 3.19
C THR A 163 4.91 -2.23 4.11
N VAL A 164 4.55 -1.57 5.21
CA VAL A 164 5.53 -1.10 6.21
C VAL A 164 6.18 -2.28 6.94
N LEU A 165 5.41 -3.30 7.34
CA LEU A 165 5.95 -4.50 7.96
C LEU A 165 6.96 -5.19 7.04
N VAL A 166 6.63 -5.36 5.77
CA VAL A 166 7.53 -5.94 4.78
C VAL A 166 8.80 -5.11 4.61
N SER A 167 8.69 -3.78 4.60
CA SER A 167 9.83 -2.87 4.53
C SER A 167 10.76 -3.02 5.74
N ALA A 168 10.20 -3.14 6.94
CA ALA A 168 10.97 -3.38 8.16
C ALA A 168 11.73 -4.72 8.09
N LEU A 169 11.08 -5.79 7.62
CA LEU A 169 11.70 -7.09 7.42
C LEU A 169 12.81 -7.07 6.35
N LEU A 170 12.64 -6.30 5.29
CA LEU A 170 13.67 -6.11 4.26
C LEU A 170 14.90 -5.39 4.81
N ILE A 171 14.71 -4.34 5.61
CA ILE A 171 15.80 -3.63 6.27
C ILE A 171 16.53 -4.57 7.24
N PHE A 172 15.80 -5.32 8.07
CA PHE A 172 16.37 -6.32 8.96
C PHE A 172 17.20 -7.36 8.20
N ASN A 173 16.66 -7.91 7.13
CA ASN A 173 17.36 -8.88 6.28
C ASN A 173 18.63 -8.28 5.66
N PHE A 174 18.60 -7.00 5.28
CA PHE A 174 19.77 -6.30 4.76
C PHE A 174 20.87 -6.15 5.81
N ILE A 175 20.52 -5.78 7.04
CA ILE A 175 21.45 -5.70 8.17
C ILE A 175 22.08 -7.08 8.45
N TRP A 176 21.26 -8.13 8.46
CA TRP A 176 21.73 -9.50 8.63
C TRP A 176 22.73 -9.91 7.54
N LYS A 177 22.40 -9.62 6.26
CA LYS A 177 23.31 -9.86 5.14
C LYS A 177 24.66 -9.14 5.31
N LYS A 178 24.63 -7.88 5.73
CA LYS A 178 25.84 -7.08 6.00
C LYS A 178 26.71 -7.71 7.10
N LYS A 179 26.10 -8.19 8.17
CA LYS A 179 26.80 -8.87 9.27
C LYS A 179 27.49 -10.15 8.79
N LEU A 180 26.78 -11.01 8.06
CA LEU A 180 27.36 -12.24 7.50
C LEU A 180 28.52 -11.97 6.53
N MET A 181 28.41 -10.93 5.71
CA MET A 181 29.51 -10.55 4.80
C MET A 181 30.77 -10.09 5.56
N LYS A 182 30.59 -9.35 6.68
CA LYS A 182 31.69 -8.93 7.53
C LYS A 182 32.38 -10.12 8.23
N GLU A 183 31.59 -11.05 8.75
CA GLU A 183 32.11 -12.30 9.36
C GLU A 183 32.93 -13.11 8.35
N GLU A 184 32.46 -13.26 7.13
CA GLU A 184 33.19 -13.96 6.07
C GLU A 184 34.50 -13.25 5.69
N GLN A 185 34.50 -11.91 5.63
CA GLN A 185 35.73 -11.15 5.38
C GLN A 185 36.79 -11.35 6.50
N ASN A 186 36.36 -11.33 7.74
CA ASN A 186 37.24 -11.56 8.88
C ASN A 186 37.87 -12.98 8.83
N LEU A 187 37.08 -14.01 8.50
CA LEU A 187 37.57 -15.37 8.35
C LEU A 187 38.61 -15.52 7.22
N ILE A 188 38.39 -14.82 6.10
CA ILE A 188 39.35 -14.81 4.99
C ILE A 188 40.65 -14.11 5.37
N GLN A 189 40.61 -13.06 6.16
CA GLN A 189 41.81 -12.36 6.66
C GLN A 189 42.62 -13.24 7.61
N LEU A 190 41.96 -13.86 8.60
CA LEU A 190 42.59 -14.79 9.54
C LEU A 190 43.24 -16.00 8.85
N GLY A 191 42.60 -16.52 7.80
CA GLY A 191 43.17 -17.63 7.02
C GLY A 191 44.29 -17.23 6.05
N LYS A 192 44.58 -15.92 5.90
CA LYS A 192 45.75 -15.42 5.15
C LYS A 192 46.95 -15.12 6.05
N GLU A 193 46.72 -14.95 7.34
CA GLU A 193 47.74 -14.66 8.36
C GLU A 193 48.28 -15.95 9.02
N ALA A 194 47.61 -17.09 8.80
CA ALA A 194 48.03 -18.44 9.22
C ALA A 194 48.78 -19.19 8.11
#